data_3b935f4442f2c7e8d62df3c419576072
#
_entry.id   3b935f4442f2c7e8d62df3c419576072
#
_cell.length_a   1.000
_cell.length_b   1.000
_cell.length_c   1.000
_cell.angle_alpha   90.00
_cell.angle_beta   90.00
_cell.angle_gamma   90.00
#
_symmetry.space_group_name_H-M   'P 1'
#
loop_
_entity.id
_entity.type
_entity.pdbx_description
1 polymer ?
#
loop_
_entity_poly.entity_id
_entity_poly.type
_entity_poly.pdbx_seq_one_letter_code
_entity_poly.pdbx_strand_id
1 'polypeptide(L)'
;MSELILSSVSSIKNLLLGKGAMAMLGWFCLLMGCTIGCARGQEGVKDKNARPKIPAPELTGGTAWLNTAKPISLKDLRGKVVLLDFWTLCCINCIHTLPDLDRLEKKWGKELVVIGVHSPKFDNEKSTASIRKALLRYEVTHPVINDSERRIWETYSVDSWPTLVLIDPEGNFVARGSGEGLYEAVDDAIGELVKKHKANGTLKVGPLDFQVETENRQSILKFPGKVITDAAGKRMFIADSTNHRVVCASPEGEVLWTAGTGKSGMVDGPFGSSSFNDPQGLALVEGKTEKLLVADRKNHLIRELDLSAKTVKTIAGTGKQGQDRRSGGPGTQVGLNSPWDLWLDGNRVFVAMAGHHQIWMMDLATGMITPFAGSGRETLMDGEFPRSCFAQPSGLTSDGKNLFIADSETSSVRSLPITPVEGPPLVSTVVGTHLFKFGDKDGEGDEVLLQHALGVTWLKDKLFVADTYNNKIKTLDPKTRICQTFLGGFQEPGGIWANNGLLYVANTNAHQIVIVDPASKKTRVVDLRAKP
;
A
#
# COMPACT_ATOMS: atom_id res chain seq x y z
N MET A 1 -6.43 -21.37 4.30
CA MET A 1 -6.33 -19.93 4.63
C MET A 1 -7.68 -19.22 4.69
N SER A 2 -8.67 -19.57 3.86
CA SER A 2 -10.05 -19.03 3.96
C SER A 2 -10.76 -19.41 5.28
N GLU A 3 -10.46 -20.54 5.86
CA GLU A 3 -11.05 -20.97 7.14
C GLU A 3 -10.47 -20.26 8.37
N LEU A 4 -9.21 -19.80 8.31
CA LEU A 4 -8.58 -19.03 9.38
C LEU A 4 -9.06 -17.56 9.41
N ILE A 5 -9.41 -16.99 8.26
CA ILE A 5 -9.97 -15.63 8.17
C ILE A 5 -11.41 -15.61 8.72
N LEU A 6 -12.20 -16.63 8.43
CA LEU A 6 -13.54 -16.78 9.01
C LEU A 6 -13.51 -17.01 10.52
N SER A 7 -12.46 -17.64 11.06
CA SER A 7 -12.29 -17.81 12.51
C SER A 7 -11.93 -16.51 13.23
N SER A 8 -11.17 -15.60 12.60
CA SER A 8 -10.80 -14.31 13.21
C SER A 8 -11.98 -13.33 13.25
N VAL A 9 -12.77 -13.25 12.17
CA VAL A 9 -13.99 -12.42 12.13
C VAL A 9 -15.07 -12.98 13.08
N SER A 10 -15.20 -14.30 13.19
CA SER A 10 -16.06 -14.98 14.17
C SER A 10 -15.61 -14.69 15.61
N SER A 11 -14.30 -14.58 15.88
CA SER A 11 -13.79 -14.28 17.22
C SER A 11 -14.15 -12.86 17.68
N ILE A 12 -14.13 -11.86 16.80
CA ILE A 12 -14.54 -10.50 17.13
C ILE A 12 -16.06 -10.46 17.39
N LYS A 13 -16.88 -11.11 16.56
CA LYS A 13 -18.34 -11.21 16.78
C LYS A 13 -18.73 -12.01 18.01
N ASN A 14 -18.06 -13.14 18.26
CA ASN A 14 -18.36 -13.97 19.44
C ASN A 14 -17.84 -13.37 20.76
N LEU A 15 -16.89 -12.44 20.69
CA LEU A 15 -16.36 -11.75 21.87
C LEU A 15 -17.35 -10.74 22.46
N LEU A 16 -18.26 -10.20 21.64
CA LEU A 16 -19.16 -9.10 22.00
C LEU A 16 -20.63 -9.51 22.16
N LEU A 17 -21.04 -10.67 21.63
CA LEU A 17 -22.42 -11.11 21.65
C LEU A 17 -22.62 -12.34 22.56
N GLY A 18 -22.77 -12.11 23.87
CA GLY A 18 -23.28 -13.12 24.80
C GLY A 18 -24.78 -13.35 24.56
N LYS A 19 -25.14 -14.31 23.70
CA LYS A 19 -26.53 -14.75 23.55
C LYS A 19 -26.88 -15.76 24.64
N GLY A 20 -27.64 -15.32 25.66
CA GLY A 20 -28.43 -16.20 26.51
C GLY A 20 -29.84 -16.28 25.96
N ALA A 21 -30.21 -17.44 25.41
CA ALA A 21 -31.59 -17.77 25.13
C ALA A 21 -32.29 -18.17 26.44
N MET A 22 -33.35 -17.48 26.80
CA MET A 22 -34.25 -17.90 27.91
C MET A 22 -35.60 -18.30 27.35
N ALA A 23 -35.93 -19.56 27.53
CA ALA A 23 -37.29 -20.07 27.34
C ALA A 23 -38.16 -19.72 28.53
N MET A 24 -39.38 -19.24 28.25
CA MET A 24 -40.45 -19.02 29.24
C MET A 24 -41.05 -20.35 29.71
N LEU A 25 -41.33 -20.46 30.99
CA LEU A 25 -42.52 -21.12 31.49
C LEU A 25 -42.93 -20.44 32.81
N GLY A 26 -44.15 -19.94 32.85
CA GLY A 26 -44.73 -19.30 34.03
C GLY A 26 -45.28 -20.30 35.05
N TRP A 27 -45.43 -19.81 36.29
CA TRP A 27 -46.55 -20.19 37.15
C TRP A 27 -46.80 -19.14 38.24
N PHE A 28 -48.07 -18.83 38.42
CA PHE A 28 -48.70 -17.96 39.41
C PHE A 28 -48.60 -18.54 40.82
N CYS A 29 -48.33 -17.70 41.84
CA CYS A 29 -49.01 -17.77 43.12
C CYS A 29 -48.90 -16.45 43.92
N LEU A 30 -50.04 -15.94 44.32
CA LEU A 30 -50.29 -14.83 45.21
C LEU A 30 -50.04 -15.22 46.69
N LEU A 31 -49.54 -14.31 47.57
CA LEU A 31 -50.10 -13.93 48.85
C LEU A 31 -49.22 -12.96 49.67
N MET A 32 -49.84 -11.87 50.00
CA MET A 32 -49.76 -10.94 51.17
C MET A 32 -48.48 -10.86 52.04
N GLY A 33 -47.95 -9.66 52.11
CA GLY A 33 -47.89 -8.78 53.28
C GLY A 33 -46.76 -8.98 54.29
N CYS A 34 -45.82 -8.06 54.37
CA CYS A 34 -45.44 -7.32 55.58
C CYS A 34 -44.29 -6.36 55.34
N THR A 35 -44.50 -5.10 55.62
CA THR A 35 -43.48 -4.03 55.58
C THR A 35 -42.58 -4.14 56.80
N ILE A 36 -41.22 -4.26 56.50
CA ILE A 36 -40.19 -3.80 57.44
C ILE A 36 -39.06 -3.23 56.58
N GLY A 37 -38.82 -1.94 56.71
CA GLY A 37 -37.75 -1.24 56.03
C GLY A 37 -36.41 -1.68 56.57
N CYS A 38 -35.53 -2.09 55.62
CA CYS A 38 -34.11 -2.15 55.84
C CYS A 38 -33.46 -1.59 54.57
N ALA A 39 -32.84 -0.42 54.68
CA ALA A 39 -31.96 0.11 53.65
C ALA A 39 -30.77 -0.84 53.49
N ARG A 40 -30.84 -1.74 52.51
CA ARG A 40 -29.68 -2.47 52.02
C ARG A 40 -29.11 -1.71 50.83
N GLY A 41 -27.85 -1.28 50.97
CA GLY A 41 -27.06 -0.75 49.88
C GLY A 41 -27.14 -1.71 48.68
N GLN A 42 -27.41 -1.19 47.50
CA GLN A 42 -27.29 -1.92 46.24
C GLN A 42 -25.82 -2.27 46.04
N GLU A 43 -25.39 -3.44 46.51
CA GLU A 43 -24.22 -4.08 45.97
C GLU A 43 -24.53 -4.39 44.50
N GLY A 44 -23.80 -3.72 43.59
CA GLY A 44 -23.92 -3.95 42.16
C GLY A 44 -23.76 -5.45 41.83
N VAL A 45 -24.75 -5.99 41.13
CA VAL A 45 -24.69 -7.36 40.60
C VAL A 45 -23.44 -7.50 39.79
N LYS A 46 -22.40 -8.12 40.35
CA LYS A 46 -21.21 -8.50 39.59
C LYS A 46 -21.65 -9.53 38.55
N ASP A 47 -21.57 -9.15 37.30
CA ASP A 47 -21.78 -10.06 36.17
C ASP A 47 -20.76 -11.21 36.30
N LYS A 48 -21.25 -12.39 36.72
CA LYS A 48 -20.39 -13.58 36.91
C LYS A 48 -19.76 -14.10 35.62
N ASN A 49 -20.13 -13.54 34.46
CA ASN A 49 -19.58 -13.85 33.12
C ASN A 49 -18.65 -12.76 32.59
N ALA A 50 -18.33 -11.73 33.37
CA ALA A 50 -17.38 -10.71 32.94
C ALA A 50 -15.99 -11.33 32.78
N ARG A 51 -15.47 -11.33 31.56
CA ARG A 51 -14.10 -11.75 31.31
C ARG A 51 -13.12 -10.87 32.09
N PRO A 52 -11.99 -11.43 32.59
CA PRO A 52 -11.01 -10.63 33.30
C PRO A 52 -10.52 -9.49 32.39
N LYS A 53 -10.49 -8.26 32.92
CA LYS A 53 -9.89 -7.12 32.22
C LYS A 53 -8.39 -7.32 32.16
N ILE A 54 -7.83 -7.31 30.97
CA ILE A 54 -6.38 -7.44 30.73
C ILE A 54 -5.85 -6.05 30.41
N PRO A 55 -5.03 -5.42 31.26
CA PRO A 55 -4.45 -4.12 30.96
C PRO A 55 -3.61 -4.20 29.67
N ALA A 56 -3.81 -3.26 28.75
CA ALA A 56 -2.96 -3.14 27.57
C ALA A 56 -1.56 -2.69 27.99
N PRO A 57 -0.49 -3.32 27.47
CA PRO A 57 0.88 -2.89 27.72
C PRO A 57 1.12 -1.46 27.22
N GLU A 58 1.97 -0.69 27.92
CA GLU A 58 2.38 0.64 27.45
C GLU A 58 3.24 0.56 26.19
N LEU A 59 3.22 1.64 25.38
CA LEU A 59 3.98 1.77 24.14
C LEU A 59 5.45 2.14 24.44
N THR A 60 6.14 1.27 25.18
CA THR A 60 7.53 1.48 25.57
C THR A 60 8.50 0.77 24.65
N GLY A 61 9.65 1.39 24.36
CA GLY A 61 10.70 0.79 23.54
C GLY A 61 10.77 1.32 22.10
N GLY A 62 9.81 2.15 21.69
CA GLY A 62 9.93 2.88 20.42
C GLY A 62 11.01 3.94 20.46
N THR A 63 11.64 4.22 19.33
CA THR A 63 12.81 5.11 19.22
C THR A 63 12.46 6.55 18.92
N ALA A 64 11.31 6.80 18.31
CA ALA A 64 10.83 8.15 17.97
C ALA A 64 9.32 8.19 17.79
N TRP A 65 8.74 9.37 17.96
CA TRP A 65 7.35 9.67 17.63
C TRP A 65 7.28 10.67 16.48
N LEU A 66 6.25 10.53 15.65
CA LEU A 66 5.92 11.34 14.49
C LEU A 66 4.45 11.76 14.56
N ASN A 67 4.08 12.83 13.87
CA ASN A 67 2.73 13.43 13.91
C ASN A 67 2.27 13.81 15.33
N THR A 68 3.19 14.06 16.25
CA THR A 68 2.89 14.52 17.61
C THR A 68 4.04 15.34 18.17
N ALA A 69 3.73 16.34 19.00
CA ALA A 69 4.72 17.19 19.63
C ALA A 69 5.51 16.50 20.75
N LYS A 70 4.97 15.42 21.32
CA LYS A 70 5.56 14.70 22.46
C LYS A 70 5.17 13.22 22.44
N PRO A 71 5.95 12.35 23.07
CA PRO A 71 5.55 10.96 23.27
C PRO A 71 4.18 10.83 23.92
N ILE A 72 3.42 9.83 23.49
CA ILE A 72 2.08 9.53 23.99
C ILE A 72 2.14 8.25 24.83
N SER A 73 1.53 8.25 26.02
CA SER A 73 1.31 7.05 26.81
C SER A 73 -0.16 6.62 26.80
N LEU A 74 -0.42 5.32 26.91
CA LEU A 74 -1.80 4.84 27.05
C LEU A 74 -2.49 5.36 28.32
N LYS A 75 -1.71 5.73 29.34
CA LYS A 75 -2.23 6.37 30.55
C LYS A 75 -2.84 7.75 30.25
N ASP A 76 -2.20 8.53 29.37
CA ASP A 76 -2.69 9.86 28.96
C ASP A 76 -3.95 9.77 28.12
N LEU A 77 -4.21 8.63 27.51
CA LEU A 77 -5.37 8.35 26.66
C LEU A 77 -6.54 7.73 27.42
N ARG A 78 -6.47 7.63 28.76
CA ARG A 78 -7.62 7.15 29.56
C ARG A 78 -8.87 7.98 29.31
N GLY A 79 -9.96 7.32 29.00
CA GLY A 79 -11.22 7.92 28.56
C GLY A 79 -11.41 7.89 27.04
N LYS A 80 -10.43 7.45 26.26
CA LYS A 80 -10.52 7.26 24.81
C LYS A 80 -10.50 5.78 24.45
N VAL A 81 -11.23 5.41 23.41
CA VAL A 81 -10.95 4.17 22.69
C VAL A 81 -9.64 4.37 21.93
N VAL A 82 -8.71 3.41 22.01
CA VAL A 82 -7.45 3.46 21.28
C VAL A 82 -7.39 2.31 20.29
N LEU A 83 -7.03 2.61 19.05
CA LEU A 83 -6.77 1.63 17.99
C LEU A 83 -5.30 1.71 17.61
N LEU A 84 -4.55 0.65 17.91
CA LEU A 84 -3.17 0.52 17.44
C LEU A 84 -3.17 -0.14 16.07
N ASP A 85 -2.43 0.44 15.12
CA ASP A 85 -2.17 -0.12 13.80
C ASP A 85 -0.69 -0.52 13.71
N PHE A 86 -0.42 -1.83 13.78
CA PHE A 86 0.91 -2.39 13.54
C PHE A 86 1.12 -2.54 12.04
N TRP A 87 1.95 -1.68 11.49
CA TRP A 87 2.16 -1.57 10.05
C TRP A 87 3.64 -1.44 9.67
N THR A 88 3.92 -1.58 8.38
CA THR A 88 5.22 -1.26 7.80
C THR A 88 5.04 -0.56 6.44
N LEU A 89 5.92 0.34 6.11
CA LEU A 89 5.74 1.30 5.00
C LEU A 89 5.79 0.66 3.60
N CYS A 90 6.36 -0.54 3.45
CA CYS A 90 6.44 -1.27 2.19
C CYS A 90 5.16 -2.04 1.83
N CYS A 91 4.42 -2.48 2.84
CA CYS A 91 3.38 -3.50 2.74
C CYS A 91 2.10 -2.96 2.07
N ILE A 92 1.72 -3.52 0.92
CA ILE A 92 0.51 -3.10 0.21
C ILE A 92 -0.76 -3.31 1.04
N ASN A 93 -0.85 -4.39 1.81
CA ASN A 93 -2.00 -4.67 2.67
C ASN A 93 -2.14 -3.63 3.80
N CYS A 94 -1.01 -3.12 4.33
CA CYS A 94 -1.02 -1.99 5.28
C CYS A 94 -1.50 -0.70 4.61
N ILE A 95 -1.03 -0.43 3.38
CA ILE A 95 -1.46 0.74 2.62
C ILE A 95 -2.97 0.69 2.34
N HIS A 96 -3.55 -0.50 2.13
CA HIS A 96 -4.99 -0.69 1.97
C HIS A 96 -5.79 -0.40 3.25
N THR A 97 -5.19 -0.55 4.42
CA THR A 97 -5.84 -0.28 5.71
C THR A 97 -5.94 1.23 6.00
N LEU A 98 -5.01 2.05 5.50
CA LEU A 98 -4.97 3.49 5.80
C LEU A 98 -6.27 4.25 5.48
N PRO A 99 -6.97 4.04 4.34
CA PRO A 99 -8.26 4.67 4.09
C PRO A 99 -9.35 4.28 5.09
N ASP A 100 -9.32 3.04 5.60
CA ASP A 100 -10.26 2.57 6.60
C ASP A 100 -10.00 3.22 7.96
N LEU A 101 -8.72 3.41 8.33
CA LEU A 101 -8.35 4.16 9.53
C LEU A 101 -8.80 5.62 9.44
N ASP A 102 -8.57 6.30 8.31
CA ASP A 102 -9.05 7.68 8.08
C ASP A 102 -10.58 7.79 8.19
N ARG A 103 -11.33 6.81 7.68
CA ARG A 103 -12.80 6.76 7.85
C ARG A 103 -13.22 6.60 9.31
N LEU A 104 -12.53 5.74 10.08
CA LEU A 104 -12.78 5.56 11.52
C LEU A 104 -12.47 6.85 12.29
N GLU A 105 -11.34 7.50 12.00
CA GLU A 105 -10.96 8.77 12.62
C GLU A 105 -11.97 9.89 12.31
N LYS A 106 -12.45 10.00 11.08
CA LYS A 106 -13.51 10.96 10.71
C LYS A 106 -14.83 10.70 11.42
N LYS A 107 -15.18 9.43 11.60
CA LYS A 107 -16.44 9.04 12.28
C LYS A 107 -16.36 9.18 13.80
N TRP A 108 -15.26 8.77 14.41
CA TRP A 108 -15.09 8.61 15.85
C TRP A 108 -14.05 9.55 16.48
N GLY A 109 -13.58 10.57 15.78
CA GLY A 109 -12.41 11.38 16.20
C GLY A 109 -12.57 12.13 17.53
N LYS A 110 -13.76 12.15 18.13
CA LYS A 110 -13.98 12.67 19.50
C LYS A 110 -13.82 11.61 20.58
N GLU A 111 -13.95 10.36 20.24
CA GLU A 111 -13.95 9.20 21.12
C GLU A 111 -12.76 8.26 20.88
N LEU A 112 -12.25 8.22 19.64
CA LEU A 112 -11.18 7.34 19.16
C LEU A 112 -9.85 8.08 19.02
N VAL A 113 -8.76 7.37 19.30
CA VAL A 113 -7.39 7.72 18.91
C VAL A 113 -6.79 6.55 18.16
N VAL A 114 -6.36 6.80 16.93
CA VAL A 114 -5.53 5.85 16.16
C VAL A 114 -4.06 6.14 16.44
N ILE A 115 -3.26 5.10 16.63
CA ILE A 115 -1.80 5.19 16.77
C ILE A 115 -1.16 4.16 15.85
N GLY A 116 -0.37 4.61 14.88
CA GLY A 116 0.45 3.74 14.07
C GLY A 116 1.66 3.24 14.88
N VAL A 117 1.86 1.94 14.94
CA VAL A 117 3.07 1.30 15.46
C VAL A 117 3.85 0.78 14.26
N HIS A 118 4.83 1.57 13.81
CA HIS A 118 5.63 1.22 12.65
C HIS A 118 6.72 0.21 13.04
N SER A 119 6.49 -1.06 12.71
CA SER A 119 7.41 -2.16 12.99
C SER A 119 8.04 -2.66 11.68
N PRO A 120 9.34 -2.43 11.45
CA PRO A 120 9.97 -2.56 10.14
C PRO A 120 10.08 -4.01 9.66
N LYS A 121 9.93 -4.24 8.34
CA LYS A 121 10.36 -5.45 7.66
C LYS A 121 11.80 -5.31 7.14
N PHE A 122 12.08 -4.22 6.45
CA PHE A 122 13.36 -3.92 5.82
C PHE A 122 14.25 -3.00 6.66
N ASP A 123 15.57 -3.00 6.40
CA ASP A 123 16.51 -2.17 7.17
C ASP A 123 16.28 -0.66 6.96
N ASN A 124 15.93 -0.23 5.74
CA ASN A 124 15.60 1.17 5.45
C ASN A 124 14.42 1.68 6.29
N GLU A 125 13.50 0.80 6.64
CA GLU A 125 12.28 1.12 7.39
C GLU A 125 12.52 1.37 8.88
N LYS A 126 13.70 1.05 9.41
CA LYS A 126 14.12 1.40 10.78
C LYS A 126 14.34 2.91 10.95
N SER A 127 14.61 3.60 9.83
CA SER A 127 14.91 5.04 9.81
C SER A 127 13.66 5.89 10.07
N THR A 128 13.68 6.71 11.11
CA THR A 128 12.62 7.70 11.36
C THR A 128 12.44 8.68 10.19
N ALA A 129 13.51 8.98 9.45
CA ALA A 129 13.43 9.84 8.25
C ALA A 129 12.66 9.15 7.11
N SER A 130 12.88 7.85 6.89
CA SER A 130 12.13 7.06 5.88
C SER A 130 10.65 6.95 6.27
N ILE A 131 10.35 6.72 7.55
CA ILE A 131 8.97 6.71 8.05
C ILE A 131 8.30 8.07 7.84
N ARG A 132 8.98 9.18 8.18
CA ARG A 132 8.45 10.55 7.93
C ARG A 132 8.08 10.76 6.47
N LYS A 133 8.94 10.35 5.53
CA LYS A 133 8.65 10.43 4.10
C LYS A 133 7.44 9.57 3.71
N ALA A 134 7.30 8.39 4.29
CA ALA A 134 6.14 7.53 4.07
C ALA A 134 4.83 8.16 4.60
N LEU A 135 4.84 8.76 5.79
CA LEU A 135 3.67 9.47 6.33
C LEU A 135 3.21 10.60 5.40
N LEU A 136 4.15 11.39 4.87
CA LEU A 136 3.87 12.46 3.91
C LEU A 136 3.36 11.92 2.55
N ARG A 137 3.91 10.79 2.10
CA ARG A 137 3.56 10.14 0.83
C ARG A 137 2.18 9.48 0.88
N TYR A 138 1.85 8.84 2.00
CA TYR A 138 0.56 8.17 2.21
C TYR A 138 -0.49 9.04 2.89
N GLU A 139 -0.13 10.28 3.25
CA GLU A 139 -1.01 11.28 3.87
C GLU A 139 -1.57 10.80 5.23
N VAL A 140 -0.73 10.09 6.01
CA VAL A 140 -1.05 9.65 7.36
C VAL A 140 -0.98 10.84 8.32
N THR A 141 -2.05 11.07 9.10
CA THR A 141 -2.17 12.22 10.00
C THR A 141 -2.22 11.86 11.48
N HIS A 142 -2.54 10.60 11.81
CA HIS A 142 -2.49 10.14 13.20
C HIS A 142 -1.05 9.99 13.72
N PRO A 143 -0.85 10.00 15.05
CA PRO A 143 0.45 9.77 15.66
C PRO A 143 1.04 8.41 15.28
N VAL A 144 2.36 8.38 15.06
CA VAL A 144 3.09 7.15 14.74
C VAL A 144 4.31 7.02 15.64
N ILE A 145 4.49 5.84 16.23
CA ILE A 145 5.69 5.46 16.95
C ILE A 145 6.59 4.58 16.07
N ASN A 146 7.88 4.90 16.01
CA ASN A 146 8.89 4.07 15.34
C ASN A 146 9.32 2.93 16.29
N ASP A 147 8.83 1.74 16.05
CA ASP A 147 9.20 0.51 16.75
C ASP A 147 10.35 -0.22 16.03
N SER A 148 11.46 0.50 15.75
CA SER A 148 12.58 0.01 14.93
C SER A 148 13.17 -1.31 15.40
N GLU A 149 13.11 -1.60 16.69
CA GLU A 149 13.61 -2.83 17.32
C GLU A 149 12.50 -3.86 17.59
N ARG A 150 11.28 -3.61 17.12
CA ARG A 150 10.09 -4.47 17.30
C ARG A 150 9.75 -4.82 18.75
N ARG A 151 10.11 -4.01 19.72
CA ARG A 151 9.83 -4.25 21.14
C ARG A 151 8.34 -4.16 21.46
N ILE A 152 7.64 -3.20 20.85
CA ILE A 152 6.20 -3.07 21.01
C ILE A 152 5.48 -4.22 20.27
N TRP A 153 5.95 -4.55 19.07
CA TRP A 153 5.52 -5.70 18.28
C TRP A 153 5.55 -7.01 19.11
N GLU A 154 6.69 -7.28 19.74
CA GLU A 154 6.87 -8.48 20.59
C GLU A 154 5.97 -8.42 21.83
N THR A 155 5.88 -7.26 22.50
CA THR A 155 5.05 -7.06 23.69
C THR A 155 3.57 -7.36 23.41
N TYR A 156 3.07 -6.97 22.24
CA TYR A 156 1.70 -7.25 21.79
C TYR A 156 1.55 -8.61 21.09
N SER A 157 2.63 -9.40 21.01
CA SER A 157 2.67 -10.71 20.33
C SER A 157 2.14 -10.65 18.90
N VAL A 158 2.49 -9.58 18.15
CA VAL A 158 2.12 -9.42 16.75
C VAL A 158 3.01 -10.33 15.89
N ASP A 159 2.45 -10.91 14.83
CA ASP A 159 3.12 -11.88 13.95
C ASP A 159 2.97 -11.58 12.46
N SER A 160 2.14 -10.60 12.10
CA SER A 160 1.83 -10.25 10.72
C SER A 160 1.41 -8.79 10.55
N TRP A 161 1.64 -8.24 9.35
CA TRP A 161 1.18 -6.89 8.94
C TRP A 161 0.01 -6.98 7.94
N PRO A 162 -0.95 -6.07 8.03
CA PRO A 162 -1.27 -5.21 9.18
C PRO A 162 -1.89 -6.00 10.32
N THR A 163 -1.74 -5.51 11.57
CA THR A 163 -2.48 -6.01 12.74
C THR A 163 -3.05 -4.84 13.52
N LEU A 164 -4.38 -4.88 13.77
CA LEU A 164 -5.09 -3.89 14.56
C LEU A 164 -5.32 -4.40 15.98
N VAL A 165 -5.09 -3.54 16.96
CA VAL A 165 -5.35 -3.84 18.38
C VAL A 165 -6.27 -2.78 18.96
N LEU A 166 -7.40 -3.20 19.54
CA LEU A 166 -8.40 -2.32 20.12
C LEU A 166 -8.28 -2.31 21.65
N ILE A 167 -8.27 -1.12 22.25
CA ILE A 167 -8.11 -0.87 23.68
C ILE A 167 -9.29 -0.01 24.15
N ASP A 168 -9.89 -0.38 25.31
CA ASP A 168 -11.03 0.33 25.88
C ASP A 168 -10.61 1.65 26.59
N PRO A 169 -11.57 2.55 26.91
CA PRO A 169 -11.29 3.80 27.63
C PRO A 169 -10.68 3.63 29.02
N GLU A 170 -10.78 2.49 29.63
CA GLU A 170 -10.10 2.18 30.89
C GLU A 170 -8.67 1.61 30.66
N GLY A 171 -8.26 1.46 29.37
CA GLY A 171 -6.96 1.00 28.92
C GLY A 171 -6.78 -0.50 29.01
N ASN A 172 -7.84 -1.26 28.85
CA ASN A 172 -7.74 -2.70 28.75
C ASN A 172 -7.73 -3.15 27.30
N PHE A 173 -6.95 -4.19 27.01
CA PHE A 173 -6.96 -4.88 25.74
C PHE A 173 -8.35 -5.49 25.49
N VAL A 174 -8.92 -5.23 24.31
CA VAL A 174 -10.25 -5.71 23.93
C VAL A 174 -10.17 -6.81 22.88
N ALA A 175 -9.49 -6.52 21.76
CA ALA A 175 -9.43 -7.41 20.62
C ALA A 175 -8.19 -7.15 19.78
N ARG A 176 -7.82 -8.15 18.97
CA ARG A 176 -6.79 -8.07 17.95
C ARG A 176 -7.32 -8.72 16.67
N GLY A 177 -7.03 -8.11 15.51
CA GLY A 177 -7.32 -8.65 14.19
C GLY A 177 -6.16 -8.41 13.24
N SER A 178 -5.80 -9.37 12.40
CA SER A 178 -4.72 -9.28 11.43
C SER A 178 -5.27 -9.35 10.00
N GLY A 179 -4.57 -8.69 9.07
CA GLY A 179 -4.96 -8.59 7.66
C GLY A 179 -5.82 -7.36 7.36
N GLU A 180 -6.23 -7.23 6.12
CA GLU A 180 -7.07 -6.13 5.60
C GLU A 180 -8.56 -6.48 5.63
N GLY A 181 -9.45 -5.47 5.35
CA GLY A 181 -10.90 -5.66 5.30
C GLY A 181 -11.58 -5.75 6.66
N LEU A 182 -10.98 -5.21 7.71
CA LEU A 182 -11.50 -5.26 9.08
C LEU A 182 -12.39 -4.06 9.47
N TYR A 183 -12.64 -3.12 8.54
CA TYR A 183 -13.34 -1.87 8.82
C TYR A 183 -14.65 -2.08 9.58
N GLU A 184 -15.59 -2.86 9.04
CA GLU A 184 -16.93 -3.03 9.63
C GLU A 184 -16.85 -3.65 11.03
N ALA A 185 -15.98 -4.66 11.22
CA ALA A 185 -15.84 -5.32 12.52
C ALA A 185 -15.23 -4.38 13.58
N VAL A 186 -14.27 -3.54 13.18
CA VAL A 186 -13.63 -2.54 14.06
C VAL A 186 -14.61 -1.40 14.37
N ASP A 187 -15.34 -0.91 13.37
CA ASP A 187 -16.34 0.13 13.52
C ASP A 187 -17.45 -0.27 14.50
N ASP A 188 -18.01 -1.47 14.34
CA ASP A 188 -19.01 -2.04 15.25
C ASP A 188 -18.46 -2.14 16.69
N ALA A 189 -17.22 -2.66 16.84
CA ALA A 189 -16.58 -2.82 18.13
C ALA A 189 -16.34 -1.46 18.85
N ILE A 190 -15.89 -0.45 18.11
CA ILE A 190 -15.74 0.91 18.63
C ILE A 190 -17.11 1.45 19.09
N GLY A 191 -18.17 1.27 18.29
CA GLY A 191 -19.53 1.71 18.62
C GLY A 191 -20.03 1.12 19.94
N GLU A 192 -19.83 -0.19 20.16
CA GLU A 192 -20.21 -0.87 21.40
C GLU A 192 -19.39 -0.35 22.61
N LEU A 193 -18.08 -0.13 22.45
CA LEU A 193 -17.23 0.44 23.49
C LEU A 193 -17.68 1.86 23.84
N VAL A 194 -17.90 2.72 22.86
CA VAL A 194 -18.37 4.10 23.07
C VAL A 194 -19.70 4.11 23.83
N LYS A 195 -20.67 3.31 23.40
CA LYS A 195 -21.96 3.18 24.06
C LYS A 195 -21.84 2.74 25.54
N LYS A 196 -21.06 1.67 25.77
CA LYS A 196 -20.82 1.10 27.11
C LYS A 196 -20.14 2.11 28.04
N HIS A 197 -19.03 2.71 27.58
CA HIS A 197 -18.21 3.58 28.41
C HIS A 197 -18.83 4.98 28.62
N LYS A 198 -19.69 5.42 27.68
CA LYS A 198 -20.57 6.60 27.89
C LYS A 198 -21.57 6.36 28.99
N ALA A 199 -22.23 5.20 29.00
CA ALA A 199 -23.21 4.85 30.06
C ALA A 199 -22.54 4.72 31.44
N ASN A 200 -21.30 4.26 31.50
CA ASN A 200 -20.52 4.09 32.73
C ASN A 200 -19.79 5.36 33.19
N GLY A 201 -19.83 6.45 32.41
CA GLY A 201 -19.12 7.70 32.71
C GLY A 201 -17.61 7.61 32.62
N THR A 202 -17.05 6.59 31.95
CA THR A 202 -15.62 6.38 31.78
C THR A 202 -15.08 6.88 30.44
N LEU A 203 -15.96 7.33 29.52
CA LEU A 203 -15.59 7.92 28.23
C LEU A 203 -15.40 9.44 28.37
N LYS A 204 -14.29 9.95 27.83
CA LYS A 204 -14.02 11.37 27.66
C LYS A 204 -14.18 11.75 26.20
N VAL A 205 -15.13 12.63 25.90
CA VAL A 205 -15.40 13.11 24.54
C VAL A 205 -14.66 14.42 24.30
N GLY A 206 -13.96 14.52 23.17
CA GLY A 206 -13.26 15.72 22.74
C GLY A 206 -12.09 15.38 21.81
N PRO A 207 -11.72 16.26 20.88
CA PRO A 207 -10.59 16.03 20.01
C PRO A 207 -9.26 16.02 20.80
N LEU A 208 -8.25 15.39 20.22
CA LEU A 208 -6.85 15.59 20.60
C LEU A 208 -6.16 16.29 19.43
N ASP A 209 -5.38 17.32 19.73
CA ASP A 209 -4.61 18.01 18.70
C ASP A 209 -3.25 17.34 18.53
N PHE A 210 -2.98 16.90 17.32
CA PHE A 210 -1.71 16.31 16.94
C PHE A 210 -0.97 17.24 15.99
N GLN A 211 0.36 17.24 16.09
CA GLN A 211 1.22 18.03 15.22
C GLN A 211 1.62 17.17 14.02
N VAL A 212 0.89 17.30 12.91
CA VAL A 212 1.15 16.56 11.68
C VAL A 212 2.48 16.99 11.05
N GLU A 213 3.25 16.02 10.59
CA GLU A 213 4.49 16.24 9.84
C GLU A 213 4.25 17.05 8.57
N THR A 214 5.13 17.99 8.30
CA THR A 214 5.08 18.83 7.09
C THR A 214 6.46 18.86 6.45
N GLU A 215 6.49 19.16 5.16
CA GLU A 215 7.72 19.28 4.40
C GLU A 215 7.71 20.57 3.56
N ASN A 216 8.78 21.35 3.65
CA ASN A 216 9.02 22.46 2.74
C ASN A 216 9.76 21.94 1.50
N ARG A 217 9.05 21.85 0.36
CA ARG A 217 9.61 21.37 -0.91
C ARG A 217 9.62 22.51 -1.94
N GLN A 218 10.66 22.53 -2.76
CA GLN A 218 10.79 23.47 -3.87
C GLN A 218 10.22 22.89 -5.19
N SER A 219 10.14 21.57 -5.31
CA SER A 219 9.63 20.89 -6.51
C SER A 219 8.12 21.03 -6.65
N ILE A 220 7.64 21.15 -7.89
CA ILE A 220 6.21 21.08 -8.22
C ILE A 220 5.66 19.65 -8.14
N LEU A 221 6.53 18.62 -8.18
CA LEU A 221 6.15 17.23 -7.99
C LEU A 221 6.05 16.88 -6.50
N LYS A 222 5.23 15.88 -6.19
CA LYS A 222 5.11 15.30 -4.84
C LYS A 222 5.15 13.79 -4.92
N PHE A 223 6.28 13.20 -4.53
CA PHE A 223 6.55 11.77 -4.58
C PHE A 223 6.20 11.14 -5.94
N PRO A 224 6.88 11.53 -7.05
CA PRO A 224 6.62 10.92 -8.36
C PRO A 224 6.92 9.42 -8.31
N GLY A 225 5.96 8.59 -8.75
CA GLY A 225 6.10 7.14 -8.70
C GLY A 225 6.83 6.58 -9.92
N LYS A 226 6.39 6.96 -11.12
CA LYS A 226 6.93 6.46 -12.38
C LYS A 226 7.12 7.60 -13.39
N VAL A 227 7.99 7.36 -14.36
CA VAL A 227 8.23 8.22 -15.51
C VAL A 227 8.48 7.37 -16.75
N ILE A 228 7.91 7.76 -17.88
CA ILE A 228 8.20 7.22 -19.22
C ILE A 228 8.38 8.37 -20.20
N THR A 229 8.86 8.07 -21.41
CA THR A 229 8.96 9.04 -22.50
C THR A 229 8.22 8.56 -23.75
N ASP A 230 7.92 9.46 -24.68
CA ASP A 230 7.60 9.06 -26.05
C ASP A 230 8.85 8.47 -26.74
N ALA A 231 8.66 7.75 -27.87
CA ALA A 231 9.77 7.11 -28.59
C ALA A 231 10.83 8.11 -29.05
N ALA A 232 10.42 9.34 -29.39
CA ALA A 232 11.33 10.41 -29.80
C ALA A 232 12.13 11.00 -28.63
N GLY A 233 11.77 10.72 -27.37
CA GLY A 233 12.40 11.29 -26.17
C GLY A 233 12.14 12.79 -25.99
N LYS A 234 11.11 13.32 -26.62
CA LYS A 234 10.76 14.77 -26.56
C LYS A 234 9.76 15.11 -25.47
N ARG A 235 9.02 14.12 -24.98
CA ARG A 235 8.03 14.27 -23.90
C ARG A 235 8.29 13.23 -22.83
N MET A 236 8.26 13.66 -21.60
CA MET A 236 8.22 12.79 -20.42
C MET A 236 6.79 12.81 -19.88
N PHE A 237 6.27 11.65 -19.52
CA PHE A 237 5.02 11.49 -18.80
C PHE A 237 5.36 11.03 -17.38
N ILE A 238 4.88 11.75 -16.39
CA ILE A 238 5.26 11.57 -14.98
C ILE A 238 4.00 11.31 -14.18
N ALA A 239 3.95 10.19 -13.47
CA ALA A 239 2.96 9.95 -12.44
C ALA A 239 3.34 10.75 -11.19
N ASP A 240 2.74 11.91 -11.00
CA ASP A 240 2.92 12.79 -9.84
C ASP A 240 1.99 12.34 -8.71
N SER A 241 2.38 11.21 -8.07
CA SER A 241 1.51 10.29 -7.36
C SER A 241 0.76 10.93 -6.21
N THR A 242 1.44 11.60 -5.28
CA THR A 242 0.78 12.23 -4.13
C THR A 242 0.15 13.59 -4.47
N ASN A 243 0.43 14.16 -5.65
CA ASN A 243 -0.38 15.25 -6.21
C ASN A 243 -1.56 14.71 -7.04
N HIS A 244 -1.81 13.41 -7.06
CA HIS A 244 -2.98 12.78 -7.71
C HIS A 244 -3.20 13.25 -9.15
N ARG A 245 -2.12 13.35 -9.95
CA ARG A 245 -2.16 13.85 -11.33
C ARG A 245 -1.08 13.22 -12.19
N VAL A 246 -1.23 13.38 -13.49
CA VAL A 246 -0.20 13.06 -14.49
C VAL A 246 0.33 14.37 -15.07
N VAL A 247 1.65 14.47 -15.17
CA VAL A 247 2.36 15.64 -15.74
C VAL A 247 3.06 15.21 -17.02
N CYS A 248 2.86 15.95 -18.10
CA CYS A 248 3.68 15.86 -19.29
C CYS A 248 4.62 17.06 -19.36
N ALA A 249 5.91 16.78 -19.54
CA ALA A 249 6.93 17.82 -19.63
C ALA A 249 7.97 17.49 -20.70
N SER A 250 8.69 18.48 -21.19
CA SER A 250 9.89 18.26 -21.99
C SER A 250 11.06 17.78 -21.12
N PRO A 251 12.08 17.11 -21.67
CA PRO A 251 13.28 16.78 -20.93
C PRO A 251 14.02 18.01 -20.35
N GLU A 252 13.83 19.18 -20.90
CA GLU A 252 14.39 20.46 -20.45
C GLU A 252 13.62 21.03 -19.25
N GLY A 253 12.46 20.44 -18.91
CA GLY A 253 11.66 20.78 -17.73
C GLY A 253 10.44 21.67 -18.01
N GLU A 254 10.11 21.99 -19.26
CA GLU A 254 8.89 22.73 -19.58
C GLU A 254 7.66 21.82 -19.39
N VAL A 255 6.73 22.18 -18.52
CA VAL A 255 5.45 21.48 -18.35
C VAL A 255 4.55 21.81 -19.54
N LEU A 256 4.20 20.80 -20.33
CA LEU A 256 3.36 20.92 -21.52
C LEU A 256 1.87 20.87 -21.18
N TRP A 257 1.50 19.97 -20.27
CA TRP A 257 0.14 19.84 -19.74
C TRP A 257 0.14 19.00 -18.45
N THR A 258 -0.99 19.09 -17.73
CA THR A 258 -1.31 18.24 -16.60
C THR A 258 -2.71 17.65 -16.76
N ALA A 259 -2.92 16.41 -16.31
CA ALA A 259 -4.22 15.77 -16.19
C ALA A 259 -4.47 15.41 -14.74
N GLY A 260 -5.63 15.80 -14.22
CA GLY A 260 -6.00 15.63 -12.81
C GLY A 260 -6.04 16.96 -12.06
N THR A 261 -7.05 17.09 -11.17
CA THR A 261 -7.28 18.31 -10.36
C THR A 261 -6.25 18.54 -9.26
N GLY A 262 -5.38 17.56 -8.99
CA GLY A 262 -4.47 17.58 -7.84
C GLY A 262 -5.12 17.16 -6.52
N LYS A 263 -6.38 16.72 -6.56
CA LYS A 263 -7.10 16.13 -5.42
C LYS A 263 -7.40 14.68 -5.69
N SER A 264 -7.33 13.83 -4.67
CA SER A 264 -7.69 12.42 -4.78
C SER A 264 -9.15 12.25 -5.24
N GLY A 265 -9.37 11.29 -6.15
CA GLY A 265 -10.69 10.99 -6.69
C GLY A 265 -10.59 10.09 -7.91
N MET A 266 -11.75 9.72 -8.51
CA MET A 266 -11.81 8.82 -9.67
C MET A 266 -12.72 9.35 -10.79
N VAL A 267 -12.78 10.67 -10.92
CA VAL A 267 -13.65 11.32 -11.92
C VAL A 267 -13.04 11.21 -13.31
N ASP A 268 -13.83 10.71 -14.28
CA ASP A 268 -13.54 10.74 -15.71
C ASP A 268 -13.90 12.11 -16.30
N GLY A 269 -13.37 12.46 -17.49
CA GLY A 269 -13.70 13.68 -18.19
C GLY A 269 -12.47 14.47 -18.65
N PRO A 270 -12.62 15.78 -18.91
CA PRO A 270 -11.50 16.64 -19.34
C PRO A 270 -10.34 16.63 -18.36
N PHE A 271 -9.09 16.81 -18.85
CA PHE A 271 -7.87 16.79 -18.01
C PHE A 271 -7.98 17.69 -16.78
N GLY A 272 -8.53 18.90 -16.91
CA GLY A 272 -8.62 19.87 -15.81
C GLY A 272 -9.69 19.55 -14.75
N SER A 273 -10.62 18.63 -15.02
CA SER A 273 -11.69 18.23 -14.10
C SER A 273 -11.64 16.76 -13.68
N SER A 274 -10.80 15.95 -14.34
CA SER A 274 -10.56 14.56 -13.96
C SER A 274 -9.80 14.46 -12.65
N SER A 275 -9.85 13.30 -12.03
CA SER A 275 -9.08 13.05 -10.81
C SER A 275 -8.53 11.62 -10.79
N PHE A 276 -7.43 11.45 -10.06
CA PHE A 276 -6.73 10.19 -9.81
C PHE A 276 -6.54 10.00 -8.31
N ASN A 277 -6.09 8.83 -7.90
CA ASN A 277 -5.68 8.59 -6.52
C ASN A 277 -4.41 7.76 -6.50
N ASP A 278 -3.28 8.46 -6.36
CA ASP A 278 -1.94 7.87 -6.34
C ASP A 278 -1.62 7.10 -7.65
N PRO A 279 -1.65 7.79 -8.82
CA PRO A 279 -1.27 7.18 -10.09
C PRO A 279 0.19 6.72 -10.05
N GLN A 280 0.48 5.54 -10.64
CA GLN A 280 1.79 4.92 -10.66
C GLN A 280 2.22 4.60 -12.10
N GLY A 281 2.06 3.38 -12.55
CA GLY A 281 2.51 2.89 -13.85
C GLY A 281 1.90 3.62 -15.03
N LEU A 282 2.69 3.78 -16.08
CA LEU A 282 2.34 4.49 -17.30
C LEU A 282 2.71 3.64 -18.51
N ALA A 283 1.88 3.66 -19.56
CA ALA A 283 2.22 3.06 -20.86
C ALA A 283 1.65 3.93 -22.00
N LEU A 284 2.51 4.30 -22.94
CA LEU A 284 2.12 5.13 -24.09
C LEU A 284 1.72 4.24 -25.27
N VAL A 285 0.51 4.39 -25.75
CA VAL A 285 0.02 3.80 -27.00
C VAL A 285 0.21 4.84 -28.11
N GLU A 286 1.25 4.65 -28.92
CA GLU A 286 1.55 5.51 -30.07
C GLU A 286 0.72 5.10 -31.29
N GLY A 287 0.32 6.05 -32.12
CA GLY A 287 -0.47 5.81 -33.32
C GLY A 287 -1.19 7.05 -33.82
N LYS A 288 -2.25 6.88 -34.66
CA LYS A 288 -3.06 7.98 -35.17
C LYS A 288 -3.73 8.80 -34.06
N THR A 289 -4.14 8.12 -33.00
CA THR A 289 -4.63 8.74 -31.77
C THR A 289 -3.74 8.25 -30.64
N GLU A 290 -2.91 9.14 -30.12
CA GLU A 290 -2.03 8.80 -29.00
C GLU A 290 -2.85 8.70 -27.70
N LYS A 291 -2.58 7.66 -26.93
CA LYS A 291 -3.22 7.43 -25.64
C LYS A 291 -2.16 7.11 -24.59
N LEU A 292 -2.36 7.64 -23.40
CA LEU A 292 -1.54 7.27 -22.23
C LEU A 292 -2.39 6.45 -21.28
N LEU A 293 -1.95 5.22 -21.00
CA LEU A 293 -2.54 4.37 -19.97
C LEU A 293 -1.91 4.68 -18.64
N VAL A 294 -2.71 4.66 -17.58
CA VAL A 294 -2.30 5.01 -16.21
C VAL A 294 -2.84 3.98 -15.23
N ALA A 295 -1.96 3.38 -14.45
CA ALA A 295 -2.33 2.60 -13.28
C ALA A 295 -2.72 3.54 -12.14
N ASP A 296 -4.02 3.71 -11.90
CA ASP A 296 -4.59 4.56 -10.86
C ASP A 296 -4.74 3.73 -9.56
N ARG A 297 -3.61 3.58 -8.85
CA ARG A 297 -3.35 2.51 -7.89
C ARG A 297 -4.37 2.44 -6.76
N LYS A 298 -4.57 3.53 -6.01
CA LYS A 298 -5.51 3.56 -4.87
C LYS A 298 -6.98 3.55 -5.29
N ASN A 299 -7.26 3.85 -6.56
CA ASN A 299 -8.59 3.68 -7.13
C ASN A 299 -8.84 2.27 -7.68
N HIS A 300 -7.81 1.41 -7.72
CA HIS A 300 -7.90 0.06 -8.31
C HIS A 300 -8.41 0.10 -9.75
N LEU A 301 -7.92 1.06 -10.56
CA LEU A 301 -8.36 1.33 -11.93
C LEU A 301 -7.18 1.35 -12.90
N ILE A 302 -7.47 1.08 -14.17
CA ILE A 302 -6.64 1.50 -15.30
C ILE A 302 -7.39 2.58 -16.05
N ARG A 303 -6.73 3.74 -16.22
CA ARG A 303 -7.29 4.92 -16.88
C ARG A 303 -6.61 5.11 -18.24
N GLU A 304 -7.36 5.55 -19.23
CA GLU A 304 -6.89 5.94 -20.54
C GLU A 304 -7.02 7.47 -20.69
N LEU A 305 -5.93 8.13 -21.03
CA LEU A 305 -5.90 9.54 -21.40
C LEU A 305 -5.83 9.63 -22.92
N ASP A 306 -6.84 10.21 -23.56
CA ASP A 306 -6.78 10.62 -24.96
C ASP A 306 -6.00 11.94 -25.03
N LEU A 307 -4.78 11.88 -25.61
CA LEU A 307 -3.88 13.04 -25.62
C LEU A 307 -4.33 14.12 -26.61
N SER A 308 -5.12 13.75 -27.62
CA SER A 308 -5.68 14.68 -28.61
C SER A 308 -6.93 15.38 -28.08
N ALA A 309 -7.88 14.60 -27.54
CA ALA A 309 -9.13 15.13 -26.97
C ALA A 309 -8.95 15.74 -25.57
N LYS A 310 -7.80 15.47 -24.92
CA LYS A 310 -7.49 15.87 -23.54
C LYS A 310 -8.55 15.41 -22.54
N THR A 311 -8.93 14.13 -22.63
CA THR A 311 -9.92 13.51 -21.76
C THR A 311 -9.35 12.26 -21.10
N VAL A 312 -9.88 11.94 -19.93
CA VAL A 312 -9.57 10.73 -19.14
C VAL A 312 -10.82 9.87 -19.12
N LYS A 313 -10.66 8.57 -19.30
CA LYS A 313 -11.73 7.58 -19.07
C LYS A 313 -11.17 6.33 -18.36
N THR A 314 -12.03 5.69 -17.59
CA THR A 314 -11.76 4.38 -16.99
C THR A 314 -11.92 3.27 -18.04
N ILE A 315 -10.91 2.41 -18.18
CA ILE A 315 -10.94 1.27 -19.12
C ILE A 315 -10.90 -0.09 -18.42
N ALA A 316 -10.42 -0.16 -17.16
CA ALA A 316 -10.51 -1.36 -16.35
C ALA A 316 -10.58 -1.02 -14.84
N GLY A 317 -11.17 -1.92 -14.07
CA GLY A 317 -11.43 -1.77 -12.65
C GLY A 317 -12.84 -1.26 -12.36
N THR A 318 -13.34 -1.56 -11.17
CA THR A 318 -14.66 -1.14 -10.66
C THR A 318 -14.59 0.07 -9.72
N GLY A 319 -13.39 0.57 -9.42
CA GLY A 319 -13.17 1.61 -8.41
C GLY A 319 -13.22 1.08 -6.96
N LYS A 320 -13.36 -0.23 -6.80
CA LYS A 320 -13.30 -0.93 -5.50
C LYS A 320 -12.21 -1.98 -5.54
N GLN A 321 -11.56 -2.20 -4.41
CA GLN A 321 -10.56 -3.25 -4.25
C GLN A 321 -11.14 -4.62 -4.59
N GLY A 322 -10.59 -5.28 -5.62
CA GLY A 322 -10.99 -6.60 -6.05
C GLY A 322 -10.42 -7.68 -5.12
N GLN A 323 -11.20 -8.74 -4.91
CA GLN A 323 -10.76 -9.91 -4.14
C GLN A 323 -10.62 -11.17 -5.01
N ASP A 324 -11.23 -11.17 -6.20
CA ASP A 324 -11.13 -12.29 -7.12
C ASP A 324 -9.78 -12.27 -7.85
N ARG A 325 -9.01 -13.34 -7.67
CA ARG A 325 -7.68 -13.55 -8.24
C ARG A 325 -7.66 -14.54 -9.40
N ARG A 326 -8.82 -15.01 -9.85
CA ARG A 326 -8.95 -16.11 -10.82
C ARG A 326 -9.74 -15.75 -12.05
N SER A 327 -10.78 -14.95 -11.89
CA SER A 327 -11.69 -14.63 -12.99
C SER A 327 -11.27 -13.36 -13.70
N GLY A 328 -11.24 -13.42 -15.03
CA GLY A 328 -11.13 -12.25 -15.89
C GLY A 328 -12.50 -11.86 -16.44
N GLY A 329 -12.53 -10.83 -17.28
CA GLY A 329 -13.76 -10.37 -17.92
C GLY A 329 -13.60 -9.02 -18.61
N PRO A 330 -14.71 -8.37 -19.01
CA PRO A 330 -14.69 -7.01 -19.52
C PRO A 330 -14.08 -6.07 -18.50
N GLY A 331 -13.08 -5.27 -18.90
CA GLY A 331 -12.21 -4.51 -18.01
C GLY A 331 -12.94 -3.75 -16.90
N THR A 332 -13.97 -2.98 -17.24
CA THR A 332 -14.72 -2.16 -16.26
C THR A 332 -15.66 -2.95 -15.34
N GLN A 333 -15.80 -4.27 -15.55
CA GLN A 333 -16.61 -5.16 -14.70
C GLN A 333 -15.76 -6.01 -13.75
N VAL A 334 -14.43 -5.98 -13.90
CA VAL A 334 -13.48 -6.76 -13.09
C VAL A 334 -12.92 -5.89 -11.99
N GLY A 335 -13.01 -6.33 -10.73
CA GLY A 335 -12.36 -5.66 -9.60
C GLY A 335 -10.85 -5.87 -9.66
N LEU A 336 -10.08 -4.79 -9.80
CA LEU A 336 -8.62 -4.80 -9.73
C LEU A 336 -8.14 -4.59 -8.29
N ASN A 337 -6.87 -4.91 -8.02
CA ASN A 337 -6.29 -4.69 -6.70
C ASN A 337 -4.89 -4.07 -6.81
N SER A 338 -4.82 -2.76 -6.68
CA SER A 338 -3.60 -1.95 -6.72
C SER A 338 -2.72 -2.23 -7.95
N PRO A 339 -3.18 -1.91 -9.17
CA PRO A 339 -2.31 -1.93 -10.34
C PRO A 339 -1.15 -0.95 -10.09
N TRP A 340 0.10 -1.43 -10.21
CA TRP A 340 1.27 -0.64 -9.84
C TRP A 340 2.13 -0.24 -11.03
N ASP A 341 2.27 -1.12 -12.02
CA ASP A 341 3.00 -0.79 -13.25
C ASP A 341 2.32 -1.39 -14.47
N LEU A 342 2.62 -0.82 -15.64
CA LEU A 342 2.05 -1.21 -16.92
C LEU A 342 3.17 -1.41 -17.94
N TRP A 343 3.07 -2.47 -18.75
CA TRP A 343 3.94 -2.71 -19.89
C TRP A 343 3.11 -3.02 -21.13
N LEU A 344 3.31 -2.23 -22.19
CA LEU A 344 2.60 -2.40 -23.47
C LEU A 344 3.42 -3.25 -24.43
N ASP A 345 2.79 -4.27 -25.02
CA ASP A 345 3.33 -5.09 -26.09
C ASP A 345 2.24 -5.30 -27.18
N GLY A 346 2.29 -4.52 -28.25
CA GLY A 346 1.21 -4.44 -29.23
C GLY A 346 -0.12 -4.02 -28.60
N ASN A 347 -1.12 -4.89 -28.67
CA ASN A 347 -2.40 -4.66 -28.01
C ASN A 347 -2.48 -5.23 -26.59
N ARG A 348 -1.43 -5.91 -26.11
CA ARG A 348 -1.40 -6.51 -24.78
C ARG A 348 -0.81 -5.53 -23.76
N VAL A 349 -1.54 -5.25 -22.71
CA VAL A 349 -1.05 -4.48 -21.56
C VAL A 349 -0.85 -5.43 -20.40
N PHE A 350 0.39 -5.68 -20.04
CA PHE A 350 0.73 -6.41 -18.81
C PHE A 350 0.65 -5.47 -17.62
N VAL A 351 0.06 -5.94 -16.54
CA VAL A 351 -0.22 -5.16 -15.34
C VAL A 351 0.43 -5.83 -14.13
N ALA A 352 1.31 -5.14 -13.47
CA ALA A 352 1.80 -5.53 -12.16
C ALA A 352 0.69 -5.30 -11.12
N MET A 353 -0.05 -6.35 -10.78
CA MET A 353 -1.19 -6.28 -9.86
C MET A 353 -0.71 -6.53 -8.43
N ALA A 354 -0.16 -5.49 -7.80
CA ALA A 354 0.54 -5.59 -6.52
C ALA A 354 -0.31 -6.21 -5.41
N GLY A 355 -1.56 -5.78 -5.25
CA GLY A 355 -2.44 -6.29 -4.20
C GLY A 355 -2.99 -7.70 -4.45
N HIS A 356 -2.94 -8.19 -5.70
CA HIS A 356 -3.23 -9.59 -6.01
C HIS A 356 -2.00 -10.49 -5.99
N HIS A 357 -0.78 -9.92 -5.91
CA HIS A 357 0.48 -10.66 -6.02
C HIS A 357 0.56 -11.46 -7.33
N GLN A 358 0.15 -10.84 -8.44
CA GLN A 358 0.01 -11.46 -9.76
C GLN A 358 0.43 -10.51 -10.88
N ILE A 359 0.71 -11.07 -12.05
CA ILE A 359 0.74 -10.34 -13.32
C ILE A 359 -0.59 -10.59 -14.03
N TRP A 360 -1.25 -9.52 -14.44
CA TRP A 360 -2.48 -9.57 -15.25
C TRP A 360 -2.19 -9.08 -16.67
N MET A 361 -3.08 -9.40 -17.60
CA MET A 361 -3.00 -8.95 -19.00
C MET A 361 -4.35 -8.43 -19.46
N MET A 362 -4.32 -7.23 -20.05
CA MET A 362 -5.47 -6.61 -20.72
C MET A 362 -5.21 -6.60 -22.23
N ASP A 363 -6.21 -7.03 -23.00
CA ASP A 363 -6.23 -6.86 -24.45
C ASP A 363 -6.98 -5.59 -24.82
N LEU A 364 -6.28 -4.61 -25.39
CA LEU A 364 -6.85 -3.30 -25.77
C LEU A 364 -7.86 -3.39 -26.92
N ALA A 365 -7.78 -4.43 -27.78
CA ALA A 365 -8.71 -4.60 -28.90
C ALA A 365 -10.08 -5.09 -28.43
N THR A 366 -10.11 -5.97 -27.43
CA THR A 366 -11.34 -6.57 -26.89
C THR A 366 -11.82 -5.91 -25.60
N GLY A 367 -10.93 -5.20 -24.89
CA GLY A 367 -11.20 -4.65 -23.57
C GLY A 367 -11.28 -5.69 -22.46
N MET A 368 -10.87 -6.94 -22.73
CA MET A 368 -10.84 -8.02 -21.73
C MET A 368 -9.58 -7.94 -20.88
N ILE A 369 -9.71 -8.20 -19.57
CA ILE A 369 -8.59 -8.30 -18.64
C ILE A 369 -8.65 -9.62 -17.87
N THR A 370 -7.50 -10.28 -17.72
CA THR A 370 -7.43 -11.62 -17.09
C THR A 370 -6.14 -11.77 -16.28
N PRO A 371 -6.12 -12.64 -15.24
CA PRO A 371 -4.86 -13.09 -14.64
C PRO A 371 -3.97 -13.75 -15.69
N PHE A 372 -2.69 -13.42 -15.71
CA PHE A 372 -1.71 -13.96 -16.65
C PHE A 372 -0.74 -14.94 -15.97
N ALA A 373 -0.13 -14.54 -14.85
CA ALA A 373 0.79 -15.36 -14.06
C ALA A 373 0.68 -15.07 -12.57
N GLY A 374 0.94 -16.07 -11.74
CA GLY A 374 0.89 -15.99 -10.28
C GLY A 374 -0.38 -16.59 -9.68
N SER A 375 -0.23 -17.32 -8.58
CA SER A 375 -1.34 -17.94 -7.84
C SER A 375 -2.09 -16.97 -6.91
N GLY A 376 -1.51 -15.79 -6.66
CA GLY A 376 -2.00 -14.81 -5.68
C GLY A 376 -1.53 -15.07 -4.23
N ARG A 377 -0.65 -16.05 -3.99
CA ARG A 377 0.02 -16.21 -2.71
C ARG A 377 1.22 -15.27 -2.64
N GLU A 378 1.34 -14.57 -1.54
CA GLU A 378 2.47 -13.68 -1.25
C GLU A 378 3.69 -14.50 -0.83
N THR A 379 4.52 -14.85 -1.78
CA THR A 379 5.80 -15.56 -1.59
C THR A 379 6.61 -15.56 -2.89
N LEU A 380 7.86 -16.00 -2.83
CA LEU A 380 8.67 -16.28 -4.00
C LEU A 380 8.57 -17.77 -4.35
N MET A 381 7.99 -18.09 -5.53
CA MET A 381 7.94 -19.44 -6.05
C MET A 381 7.98 -19.42 -7.59
N ASP A 382 8.97 -20.09 -8.16
CA ASP A 382 9.11 -20.32 -9.60
C ASP A 382 8.18 -21.45 -10.06
N GLY A 383 7.97 -21.55 -11.37
CA GLY A 383 7.19 -22.62 -11.98
C GLY A 383 6.15 -22.14 -13.00
N GLU A 384 5.23 -23.03 -13.36
CA GLU A 384 4.15 -22.75 -14.31
C GLU A 384 3.33 -21.52 -13.90
N PHE A 385 2.89 -20.73 -14.85
CA PHE A 385 2.19 -19.46 -14.63
C PHE A 385 1.13 -19.50 -13.53
N PRO A 386 0.15 -20.43 -13.53
CA PRO A 386 -0.91 -20.40 -12.51
C PRO A 386 -0.47 -20.90 -11.14
N ARG A 387 0.71 -21.54 -11.04
CA ARG A 387 1.24 -22.09 -9.77
C ARG A 387 2.34 -21.24 -9.17
N SER A 388 3.01 -20.43 -10.00
CA SER A 388 4.06 -19.51 -9.53
C SER A 388 3.51 -18.51 -8.52
N CYS A 389 4.38 -17.86 -7.78
CA CYS A 389 4.00 -16.82 -6.83
C CYS A 389 4.88 -15.60 -6.97
N PHE A 390 4.28 -14.45 -6.69
CA PHE A 390 4.93 -13.15 -6.56
C PHE A 390 4.61 -12.56 -5.19
N ALA A 391 5.36 -11.53 -4.80
CA ALA A 391 5.05 -10.74 -3.62
C ALA A 391 5.16 -9.24 -3.95
N GLN A 392 4.03 -8.65 -4.29
CA GLN A 392 3.88 -7.23 -4.61
C GLN A 392 4.69 -6.82 -5.87
N PRO A 393 4.44 -7.41 -7.06
CA PRO A 393 5.09 -6.98 -8.29
C PRO A 393 4.82 -5.48 -8.53
N SER A 394 5.88 -4.69 -8.78
CA SER A 394 5.83 -3.22 -8.76
C SER A 394 6.53 -2.55 -9.94
N GLY A 395 7.28 -3.28 -10.76
CA GLY A 395 7.95 -2.74 -11.93
C GLY A 395 8.00 -3.74 -13.08
N LEU A 396 7.80 -3.28 -14.30
CA LEU A 396 7.75 -4.11 -15.51
C LEU A 396 8.65 -3.55 -16.61
N THR A 397 9.32 -4.44 -17.35
CA THR A 397 10.01 -4.14 -18.59
C THR A 397 10.15 -5.41 -19.44
N SER A 398 10.54 -5.28 -20.71
CA SER A 398 10.72 -6.45 -21.60
C SER A 398 11.90 -6.28 -22.52
N ASP A 399 12.49 -7.41 -22.91
CA ASP A 399 13.47 -7.53 -24.00
C ASP A 399 12.81 -7.89 -25.35
N GLY A 400 11.45 -7.88 -25.40
CA GLY A 400 10.65 -8.30 -26.54
C GLY A 400 10.32 -9.79 -26.55
N LYS A 401 10.93 -10.61 -25.69
CA LYS A 401 10.67 -12.05 -25.54
C LYS A 401 10.19 -12.41 -24.14
N ASN A 402 10.80 -11.80 -23.16
CA ASN A 402 10.49 -12.01 -21.74
C ASN A 402 10.01 -10.69 -21.13
N LEU A 403 9.07 -10.78 -20.21
CA LEU A 403 8.73 -9.74 -19.27
C LEU A 403 9.62 -9.92 -18.03
N PHE A 404 10.27 -8.85 -17.59
CA PHE A 404 11.03 -8.80 -16.35
C PHE A 404 10.25 -7.98 -15.31
N ILE A 405 10.21 -8.48 -14.08
CA ILE A 405 9.39 -7.98 -13.00
C ILE A 405 10.26 -7.65 -11.79
N ALA A 406 10.20 -6.42 -11.32
CA ALA A 406 10.65 -6.08 -9.97
C ALA A 406 9.57 -6.56 -8.98
N ASP A 407 9.87 -7.61 -8.22
CA ASP A 407 8.97 -8.24 -7.24
C ASP A 407 9.40 -7.78 -5.86
N SER A 408 8.83 -6.67 -5.41
CA SER A 408 9.41 -5.80 -4.40
C SER A 408 9.50 -6.42 -3.01
N GLU A 409 8.47 -7.13 -2.55
CA GLU A 409 8.45 -7.73 -1.21
C GLU A 409 9.42 -8.92 -1.07
N THR A 410 9.74 -9.59 -2.18
CA THR A 410 10.78 -10.62 -2.22
C THR A 410 12.17 -10.06 -2.52
N SER A 411 12.27 -8.74 -2.76
CA SER A 411 13.53 -8.10 -3.16
C SER A 411 14.21 -8.82 -4.32
N SER A 412 13.41 -9.21 -5.33
CA SER A 412 13.85 -10.05 -6.44
C SER A 412 13.54 -9.42 -7.80
N VAL A 413 14.24 -9.89 -8.83
CA VAL A 413 13.87 -9.68 -10.23
C VAL A 413 13.44 -11.03 -10.80
N ARG A 414 12.21 -11.08 -11.31
CA ARG A 414 11.63 -12.27 -11.91
C ARG A 414 11.52 -12.11 -13.42
N SER A 415 11.41 -13.23 -14.14
CA SER A 415 11.18 -13.23 -15.58
C SER A 415 10.13 -14.25 -15.97
N LEU A 416 9.39 -13.96 -17.05
CA LEU A 416 8.45 -14.87 -17.67
C LEU A 416 8.36 -14.61 -19.19
N PRO A 417 8.17 -15.64 -20.04
CA PRO A 417 8.06 -15.46 -21.48
C PRO A 417 6.71 -14.80 -21.84
N ILE A 418 6.75 -13.84 -22.77
CA ILE A 418 5.57 -13.21 -23.36
C ILE A 418 5.39 -13.59 -24.84
N THR A 419 6.31 -14.35 -25.38
CA THR A 419 6.22 -15.01 -26.70
C THR A 419 6.03 -16.52 -26.51
N PRO A 420 5.47 -17.22 -27.51
CA PRO A 420 5.33 -18.67 -27.43
C PRO A 420 6.66 -19.39 -27.16
N VAL A 421 6.63 -20.37 -26.26
CA VAL A 421 7.76 -21.23 -25.91
C VAL A 421 7.39 -22.70 -26.07
N GLU A 422 8.37 -23.59 -26.24
CA GLU A 422 8.15 -25.02 -26.19
C GLU A 422 7.86 -25.43 -24.73
N GLY A 423 6.78 -26.19 -24.52
CA GLY A 423 6.32 -26.64 -23.20
C GLY A 423 5.55 -25.57 -22.41
N PRO A 424 5.27 -25.82 -21.12
CA PRO A 424 4.55 -24.89 -20.30
C PRO A 424 5.40 -23.63 -20.03
N PRO A 425 4.81 -22.41 -20.12
CA PRO A 425 5.53 -21.19 -19.81
C PRO A 425 5.81 -21.12 -18.30
N LEU A 426 7.05 -20.76 -17.95
CA LEU A 426 7.52 -20.74 -16.57
C LEU A 426 7.88 -19.32 -16.13
N VAL A 427 7.53 -18.99 -14.88
CA VAL A 427 8.12 -17.88 -14.15
C VAL A 427 9.43 -18.36 -13.54
N SER A 428 10.48 -17.56 -13.69
CA SER A 428 11.81 -17.86 -13.16
C SER A 428 12.38 -16.67 -12.39
N THR A 429 13.18 -16.95 -11.37
CA THR A 429 13.90 -15.91 -10.61
C THR A 429 15.24 -15.62 -11.26
N VAL A 430 15.48 -14.36 -11.61
CA VAL A 430 16.79 -13.90 -12.11
C VAL A 430 17.73 -13.68 -10.93
N VAL A 431 17.33 -12.88 -9.94
CA VAL A 431 18.04 -12.66 -8.67
C VAL A 431 17.05 -12.53 -7.51
N GLY A 432 17.51 -12.82 -6.29
CA GLY A 432 16.68 -12.88 -5.10
C GLY A 432 16.30 -14.32 -4.75
N THR A 433 15.98 -14.60 -3.48
CA THR A 433 15.80 -15.98 -3.04
C THR A 433 14.64 -16.22 -2.09
N HIS A 434 14.20 -15.21 -1.33
CA HIS A 434 13.27 -15.43 -0.23
C HIS A 434 12.57 -14.14 0.21
N LEU A 435 11.34 -14.24 0.73
CA LEU A 435 10.52 -13.11 1.19
C LEU A 435 11.19 -12.25 2.28
N PHE A 436 12.07 -12.82 3.08
CA PHE A 436 12.78 -12.16 4.18
C PHE A 436 14.29 -12.13 4.00
N LYS A 437 14.80 -12.37 2.77
CA LYS A 437 16.23 -12.27 2.47
C LYS A 437 16.47 -11.08 1.53
N PHE A 438 16.97 -10.02 2.11
CA PHE A 438 17.21 -8.73 1.46
C PHE A 438 18.51 -8.12 1.99
N GLY A 439 18.95 -7.04 1.36
CA GLY A 439 20.15 -6.31 1.77
C GLY A 439 20.73 -5.51 0.62
N ASP A 440 22.02 -5.26 0.66
CA ASP A 440 22.76 -4.53 -0.37
C ASP A 440 24.05 -5.30 -0.69
N LYS A 441 23.95 -6.29 -1.57
CA LYS A 441 25.09 -7.10 -2.00
C LYS A 441 25.08 -7.28 -3.51
N ASP A 442 26.17 -6.90 -4.14
CA ASP A 442 26.48 -7.25 -5.53
C ASP A 442 26.95 -8.71 -5.60
N GLY A 443 26.81 -9.35 -6.77
CA GLY A 443 27.22 -10.75 -6.94
C GLY A 443 26.55 -11.41 -8.14
N GLU A 444 26.42 -12.74 -8.07
CA GLU A 444 25.80 -13.57 -9.08
C GLU A 444 24.65 -14.38 -8.49
N GLY A 445 23.52 -14.41 -9.20
CA GLY A 445 22.39 -15.29 -8.89
C GLY A 445 21.85 -15.09 -7.48
N ASP A 446 21.89 -16.16 -6.69
CA ASP A 446 21.30 -16.22 -5.35
C ASP A 446 22.14 -15.51 -4.26
N GLU A 447 23.35 -15.06 -4.61
CA GLU A 447 24.17 -14.24 -3.72
C GLU A 447 23.77 -12.77 -3.71
N VAL A 448 23.07 -12.32 -4.73
CA VAL A 448 22.63 -10.92 -4.87
C VAL A 448 21.59 -10.60 -3.81
N LEU A 449 21.78 -9.47 -3.13
CA LEU A 449 20.78 -8.91 -2.24
C LEU A 449 20.35 -7.52 -2.75
N LEU A 450 19.06 -7.39 -2.99
CA LEU A 450 18.34 -6.14 -3.24
C LEU A 450 17.52 -5.80 -2.00
N GLN A 451 16.97 -4.59 -1.97
CA GLN A 451 16.06 -4.19 -0.89
C GLN A 451 14.87 -3.41 -1.45
N HIS A 452 13.73 -4.09 -1.54
CA HIS A 452 12.44 -3.55 -1.98
C HIS A 452 12.53 -2.79 -3.32
N ALA A 453 13.06 -3.44 -4.37
CA ALA A 453 13.20 -2.84 -5.69
C ALA A 453 11.82 -2.59 -6.33
N LEU A 454 11.52 -1.33 -6.72
CA LEU A 454 10.22 -0.92 -7.28
C LEU A 454 10.24 -0.69 -8.79
N GLY A 455 11.40 -0.59 -9.41
CA GLY A 455 11.51 -0.30 -10.83
C GLY A 455 12.55 -1.15 -11.53
N VAL A 456 12.28 -1.48 -12.79
CA VAL A 456 13.22 -2.19 -13.67
C VAL A 456 13.02 -1.68 -15.09
N THR A 457 14.13 -1.57 -15.85
CA THR A 457 14.08 -1.20 -17.27
C THR A 457 15.15 -1.93 -18.07
N TRP A 458 14.85 -2.23 -19.32
CA TRP A 458 15.74 -2.90 -20.26
C TRP A 458 16.51 -1.88 -21.09
N LEU A 459 17.83 -2.01 -21.18
CA LEU A 459 18.68 -1.20 -22.04
C LEU A 459 19.94 -1.96 -22.44
N LYS A 460 20.19 -2.10 -23.75
CA LYS A 460 21.44 -2.68 -24.32
C LYS A 460 21.82 -4.01 -23.67
N ASP A 461 20.90 -4.99 -23.75
CA ASP A 461 21.06 -6.36 -23.25
C ASP A 461 21.23 -6.50 -21.72
N LYS A 462 20.91 -5.47 -20.95
CA LYS A 462 20.93 -5.47 -19.49
C LYS A 462 19.68 -4.86 -18.90
N LEU A 463 19.40 -5.27 -17.68
CA LEU A 463 18.42 -4.62 -16.82
C LEU A 463 19.10 -3.55 -15.96
N PHE A 464 18.42 -2.43 -15.79
CA PHE A 464 18.71 -1.46 -14.74
C PHE A 464 17.58 -1.53 -13.71
N VAL A 465 17.96 -1.76 -12.46
CA VAL A 465 17.03 -1.99 -11.35
C VAL A 465 17.11 -0.81 -10.40
N ALA A 466 15.97 -0.16 -10.14
CA ALA A 466 15.85 0.79 -9.06
C ALA A 466 15.76 0.02 -7.75
N ASP A 467 16.90 -0.15 -7.09
CA ASP A 467 17.05 -0.82 -5.80
C ASP A 467 16.67 0.19 -4.69
N THR A 468 15.36 0.36 -4.53
CA THR A 468 14.70 1.52 -3.95
C THR A 468 15.17 1.82 -2.54
N TYR A 469 15.14 0.82 -1.64
CA TYR A 469 15.51 1.03 -0.26
C TYR A 469 17.03 1.06 -0.03
N ASN A 470 17.82 0.68 -1.02
CA ASN A 470 19.27 0.90 -1.04
C ASN A 470 19.66 2.25 -1.65
N ASN A 471 18.67 3.06 -2.09
CA ASN A 471 18.90 4.40 -2.67
C ASN A 471 19.83 4.40 -3.88
N LYS A 472 19.76 3.38 -4.74
CA LYS A 472 20.69 3.21 -5.87
C LYS A 472 20.02 2.54 -7.08
N ILE A 473 20.74 2.60 -8.18
CA ILE A 473 20.46 1.84 -9.40
C ILE A 473 21.51 0.73 -9.48
N LYS A 474 21.08 -0.49 -9.77
CA LYS A 474 21.96 -1.62 -10.08
C LYS A 474 21.79 -2.05 -11.53
N THR A 475 22.85 -2.59 -12.16
CA THR A 475 22.78 -3.31 -13.43
C THR A 475 22.65 -4.80 -13.15
N LEU A 476 21.87 -5.49 -13.96
CA LEU A 476 21.67 -6.93 -13.89
C LEU A 476 21.70 -7.51 -15.31
N ASP A 477 22.60 -8.43 -15.54
CA ASP A 477 22.61 -9.24 -16.76
C ASP A 477 21.72 -10.49 -16.53
N PRO A 478 20.59 -10.63 -17.22
CA PRO A 478 19.67 -11.74 -16.95
C PRO A 478 20.18 -13.10 -17.43
N LYS A 479 21.21 -13.14 -18.30
CA LYS A 479 21.81 -14.40 -18.80
C LYS A 479 22.84 -14.94 -17.83
N THR A 480 23.74 -14.07 -17.35
CA THR A 480 24.80 -14.45 -16.41
C THR A 480 24.33 -14.33 -14.95
N ARG A 481 23.21 -13.66 -14.69
CA ARG A 481 22.68 -13.34 -13.37
C ARG A 481 23.63 -12.47 -12.53
N ILE A 482 24.59 -11.80 -13.15
CA ILE A 482 25.51 -10.87 -12.49
C ILE A 482 24.81 -9.54 -12.25
N CYS A 483 24.76 -9.13 -10.97
CA CYS A 483 24.20 -7.86 -10.52
C CYS A 483 25.27 -7.01 -9.85
N GLN A 484 25.35 -5.73 -10.25
CA GLN A 484 26.37 -4.80 -9.76
C GLN A 484 25.77 -3.42 -9.51
N THR A 485 26.24 -2.75 -8.47
CA THR A 485 25.91 -1.35 -8.21
C THR A 485 26.38 -0.47 -9.37
N PHE A 486 25.44 0.20 -10.00
CA PHE A 486 25.72 1.11 -11.12
C PHE A 486 25.93 2.54 -10.64
N LEU A 487 24.98 3.09 -9.86
CA LEU A 487 24.99 4.47 -9.39
C LEU A 487 24.17 4.60 -8.10
N GLY A 488 24.72 5.31 -7.11
CA GLY A 488 24.06 5.66 -5.86
C GLY A 488 23.67 7.14 -5.81
N GLY A 489 23.20 7.59 -4.62
CA GLY A 489 22.88 8.99 -4.36
C GLY A 489 21.44 9.39 -4.71
N PHE A 490 20.56 8.43 -4.90
CA PHE A 490 19.11 8.64 -5.00
C PHE A 490 18.44 8.65 -3.62
N GLN A 491 17.15 8.99 -3.60
CA GLN A 491 16.28 8.93 -2.42
C GLN A 491 15.04 8.11 -2.75
N GLU A 492 15.06 6.83 -2.43
CA GLU A 492 14.03 5.84 -2.76
C GLU A 492 13.55 5.97 -4.21
N PRO A 493 14.42 5.68 -5.23
CA PRO A 493 14.02 5.72 -6.63
C PRO A 493 12.91 4.69 -6.87
N GLY A 494 11.68 5.13 -7.21
CA GLY A 494 10.51 4.27 -7.36
C GLY A 494 10.28 3.78 -8.79
N GLY A 495 10.72 4.55 -9.80
CA GLY A 495 10.55 4.24 -11.21
C GLY A 495 11.81 4.48 -12.01
N ILE A 496 12.01 3.68 -13.04
CA ILE A 496 13.13 3.83 -13.98
C ILE A 496 12.66 3.46 -15.39
N TRP A 497 13.00 4.27 -16.38
CA TRP A 497 12.66 4.08 -17.78
C TRP A 497 13.88 4.33 -18.67
N ALA A 498 14.09 3.49 -19.65
CA ALA A 498 15.17 3.65 -20.63
C ALA A 498 14.62 4.09 -21.98
N ASN A 499 15.20 5.15 -22.55
CA ASN A 499 14.91 5.56 -23.92
C ASN A 499 16.11 6.30 -24.53
N ASN A 500 16.37 6.08 -25.82
CA ASN A 500 17.43 6.75 -26.58
C ASN A 500 18.81 6.70 -25.89
N GLY A 501 19.10 5.59 -25.18
CA GLY A 501 20.38 5.39 -24.50
C GLY A 501 20.48 6.10 -23.14
N LEU A 502 19.45 6.79 -22.68
CA LEU A 502 19.36 7.47 -21.39
C LEU A 502 18.43 6.70 -20.44
N LEU A 503 18.64 6.90 -19.14
CA LEU A 503 17.71 6.46 -18.10
C LEU A 503 16.99 7.67 -17.49
N TYR A 504 15.71 7.53 -17.29
CA TYR A 504 14.84 8.50 -16.62
C TYR A 504 14.40 7.87 -15.30
N VAL A 505 14.74 8.51 -14.19
CA VAL A 505 14.54 7.97 -12.84
C VAL A 505 13.56 8.87 -12.06
N ALA A 506 12.47 8.30 -11.60
CA ALA A 506 11.63 8.94 -10.60
C ALA A 506 12.31 8.81 -9.22
N ASN A 507 13.00 9.87 -8.81
CA ASN A 507 13.69 9.97 -7.51
C ASN A 507 12.66 10.39 -6.45
N THR A 508 11.85 9.43 -6.01
CA THR A 508 10.54 9.63 -5.37
C THR A 508 10.60 10.51 -4.14
N ASN A 509 11.46 10.17 -3.17
CA ASN A 509 11.55 10.91 -1.91
C ASN A 509 12.30 12.25 -2.04
N ALA A 510 12.97 12.49 -3.17
CA ALA A 510 13.53 13.80 -3.53
C ALA A 510 12.54 14.67 -4.34
N HIS A 511 11.37 14.15 -4.71
CA HIS A 511 10.36 14.85 -5.53
C HIS A 511 10.88 15.30 -6.90
N GLN A 512 11.72 14.48 -7.55
CA GLN A 512 12.47 14.86 -8.75
C GLN A 512 12.42 13.77 -9.82
N ILE A 513 12.61 14.18 -11.07
CA ILE A 513 13.03 13.29 -12.16
C ILE A 513 14.51 13.54 -12.41
N VAL A 514 15.27 12.47 -12.48
CA VAL A 514 16.71 12.50 -12.78
C VAL A 514 16.97 11.78 -14.09
N ILE A 515 17.62 12.44 -15.04
CA ILE A 515 18.09 11.83 -16.27
C ILE A 515 19.54 11.40 -16.05
N VAL A 516 19.85 10.17 -16.39
CA VAL A 516 21.18 9.56 -16.25
C VAL A 516 21.67 9.12 -17.62
N ASP A 517 22.89 9.49 -17.97
CA ASP A 517 23.61 8.92 -19.11
C ASP A 517 24.42 7.70 -18.64
N PRO A 518 24.02 6.47 -19.01
CA PRO A 518 24.71 5.26 -18.54
C PRO A 518 26.17 5.15 -19.00
N ALA A 519 26.53 5.78 -20.13
CA ALA A 519 27.90 5.70 -20.66
C ALA A 519 28.88 6.54 -19.87
N SER A 520 28.47 7.76 -19.46
CA SER A 520 29.32 8.70 -18.72
C SER A 520 29.02 8.70 -17.21
N LYS A 521 27.94 8.06 -16.76
CA LYS A 521 27.38 8.12 -15.41
C LYS A 521 27.00 9.54 -14.94
N LYS A 522 26.91 10.50 -15.88
CA LYS A 522 26.45 11.85 -15.57
C LYS A 522 24.96 11.87 -15.28
N THR A 523 24.58 12.65 -14.29
CA THR A 523 23.19 12.84 -13.88
C THR A 523 22.76 14.30 -14.10
N ARG A 524 21.49 14.49 -14.43
CA ARG A 524 20.85 15.81 -14.51
C ARG A 524 19.47 15.74 -13.87
N VAL A 525 19.26 16.53 -12.85
CA VAL A 525 17.91 16.76 -12.28
C VAL A 525 17.11 17.61 -13.26
N VAL A 526 15.87 17.21 -13.54
CA VAL A 526 14.96 17.97 -14.37
C VAL A 526 14.24 19.01 -13.51
N ASP A 527 14.55 20.27 -13.73
CA ASP A 527 13.89 21.39 -13.08
C ASP A 527 12.57 21.71 -13.82
N LEU A 528 11.46 21.18 -13.28
CA LEU A 528 10.14 21.35 -13.90
C LEU A 528 9.60 22.75 -13.64
N ARG A 529 9.22 23.45 -14.71
CA ARG A 529 8.70 24.81 -14.68
C ARG A 529 7.32 24.85 -15.31
N ALA A 530 6.37 25.47 -14.62
CA ALA A 530 5.08 25.76 -15.20
C ALA A 530 5.30 26.68 -16.43
N LYS A 531 4.49 26.47 -17.49
CA LYS A 531 4.47 27.40 -18.62
C LYS A 531 4.06 28.79 -18.12
N PRO A 532 4.79 29.86 -18.42
CA PRO A 532 4.45 31.22 -17.98
C PRO A 532 3.07 31.67 -18.45
#